data_a4bc69cdee55e968c945ac1cd8d86d66
#
_entry.id   a4bc69cdee55e968c945ac1cd8d86d66
#
_cell.length_a   1.000
_cell.length_b   1.000
_cell.length_c   1.000
_cell.angle_alpha   90.00
_cell.angle_beta   90.00
_cell.angle_gamma   90.00
#
_symmetry.space_group_name_H-M   'P 1'
#
loop_
_entity.id
_entity.type
_entity.pdbx_description
1 polymer ?
#
loop_
_entity_poly.entity_id
_entity_poly.type
_entity_poly.pdbx_seq_one_letter_code
_entity_poly.pdbx_strand_id
1 'polypeptide(L)'
;MSGQLATKDDWRAGEAAAPHWLPAGKTAAICFSVDDIHPATSRDTYEAGGDLAAGALGRLSELQKRHPYLKATLCVTPDWRLDSLVPDAGFMRHIPWARERTHWTRLRPAGHFRIDRHPNFVAYLNNLERCEVLLHGLFHAHPGPRLAVEFQDESEEECVAIVRRGLEIFDAAKIRFVRGFAPPAWNAPPALIAALGRLGFKFLTSSRDIRTSIATRARTAMSGLQGVSLIYPEVIGKHRLVHLSCNFQATSPVDRAIQILRLGGVLHVKAHIFKSDGNHVVLDGLDELYCNYLDLLFTHIDRHFGSRLWWAHLSEVAARMENTA
;
A
#
# COMPACT_ATOMS: atom_id res chain seq x y z
N MET A 1 30.20 -9.82 21.45
CA MET A 1 30.05 -8.39 21.77
C MET A 1 28.59 -8.16 22.15
N SER A 2 28.32 -7.95 23.44
CA SER A 2 26.98 -7.76 23.99
C SER A 2 26.50 -6.33 23.67
N GLY A 3 25.61 -6.20 22.69
CA GLY A 3 24.92 -4.95 22.46
C GLY A 3 23.95 -4.67 23.61
N GLN A 4 24.22 -3.65 24.41
CA GLN A 4 23.29 -3.14 25.42
C GLN A 4 22.00 -2.70 24.73
N LEU A 5 20.88 -3.32 25.12
CA LEU A 5 19.53 -2.85 24.80
C LEU A 5 19.34 -1.49 25.50
N ALA A 6 19.01 -0.46 24.72
CA ALA A 6 18.71 0.87 25.22
C ALA A 6 17.63 0.80 26.31
N THR A 7 17.90 1.45 27.44
CA THR A 7 17.01 1.47 28.60
C THR A 7 15.83 2.41 28.40
N LYS A 8 14.75 2.22 29.18
CA LYS A 8 13.49 2.98 29.13
C LYS A 8 13.60 4.51 29.19
N ASP A 9 14.75 5.07 29.55
CA ASP A 9 14.96 6.49 29.83
C ASP A 9 15.69 7.27 28.71
N ASP A 10 16.19 6.61 27.67
CA ASP A 10 16.95 7.25 26.59
C ASP A 10 16.10 8.07 25.59
N TRP A 11 14.78 8.14 25.77
CA TRP A 11 13.86 8.84 24.85
C TRP A 11 13.48 10.27 25.30
N ARG A 12 13.97 10.75 26.43
CA ARG A 12 13.67 12.10 26.95
C ARG A 12 14.44 13.25 26.30
N ALA A 13 14.94 13.08 25.08
CA ALA A 13 15.55 14.16 24.32
C ALA A 13 14.46 15.07 23.73
N GLY A 14 14.18 16.21 24.40
CA GLY A 14 13.50 17.39 23.89
C GLY A 14 12.06 17.14 23.40
N GLU A 15 11.05 17.60 24.11
CA GLU A 15 9.68 17.70 23.63
C GLU A 15 9.63 18.61 22.39
N ALA A 16 9.92 18.03 21.21
CA ALA A 16 9.48 18.63 19.98
C ALA A 16 7.94 18.61 20.02
N ALA A 17 7.30 19.76 19.85
CA ALA A 17 5.83 19.87 19.81
C ALA A 17 5.31 18.76 18.88
N ALA A 18 4.33 17.97 19.36
CA ALA A 18 3.76 16.88 18.58
C ALA A 18 3.32 17.41 17.21
N PRO A 19 3.59 16.70 16.11
CA PRO A 19 3.17 17.14 14.80
C PRO A 19 1.66 17.46 14.82
N HIS A 20 1.27 18.59 14.26
CA HIS A 20 -0.10 19.12 14.30
C HIS A 20 -1.18 18.14 13.79
N TRP A 21 -0.79 17.15 12.98
CA TRP A 21 -1.69 16.14 12.42
C TRP A 21 -1.97 14.96 13.40
N LEU A 22 -1.18 14.78 14.44
CA LEU A 22 -1.41 13.71 15.42
C LEU A 22 -2.60 14.04 16.35
N PRO A 23 -3.40 13.03 16.71
CA PRO A 23 -4.39 13.21 17.81
C PRO A 23 -3.72 13.55 19.13
N ALA A 24 -4.45 14.23 20.02
CA ALA A 24 -3.97 14.53 21.36
C ALA A 24 -3.52 13.25 22.10
N GLY A 25 -2.37 13.32 22.77
CA GLY A 25 -1.78 12.21 23.50
C GLY A 25 -1.10 11.14 22.63
N LYS A 26 -1.06 11.32 21.30
CA LYS A 26 -0.33 10.44 20.39
C LYS A 26 1.01 11.05 20.00
N THR A 27 2.04 10.20 19.89
CA THR A 27 3.40 10.63 19.54
C THR A 27 3.82 10.18 18.14
N ALA A 28 3.15 9.17 17.55
CA ALA A 28 3.40 8.69 16.20
C ALA A 28 2.18 7.91 15.69
N ALA A 29 2.15 7.62 14.39
CA ALA A 29 1.10 6.79 13.79
C ALA A 29 1.68 5.53 13.14
N ILE A 30 0.86 4.49 13.05
CA ILE A 30 1.12 3.30 12.27
C ILE A 30 -0.06 3.05 11.33
N CYS A 31 0.25 2.86 10.04
CA CYS A 31 -0.68 2.46 9.01
C CYS A 31 -0.23 1.13 8.41
N PHE A 32 -1.17 0.31 8.00
CA PHE A 32 -0.91 -0.95 7.33
C PHE A 32 -1.72 -1.02 6.03
N SER A 33 -1.09 -1.34 4.92
CA SER A 33 -1.78 -1.49 3.64
C SER A 33 -1.48 -2.83 2.98
N VAL A 34 -2.45 -3.33 2.22
CA VAL A 34 -2.35 -4.55 1.43
C VAL A 34 -2.70 -4.21 -0.02
N ASP A 35 -1.74 -4.41 -0.92
CA ASP A 35 -1.89 -4.10 -2.34
C ASP A 35 -2.39 -5.32 -3.14
N ASP A 36 -2.77 -5.07 -4.40
CA ASP A 36 -3.13 -6.07 -5.42
C ASP A 36 -4.39 -6.89 -5.09
N ILE A 37 -5.32 -6.32 -4.35
CA ILE A 37 -6.55 -7.03 -3.97
C ILE A 37 -7.52 -7.10 -5.15
N HIS A 38 -7.90 -8.32 -5.55
CA HIS A 38 -8.79 -8.61 -6.67
C HIS A 38 -9.50 -9.97 -6.48
N PRO A 39 -10.56 -10.29 -7.24
CA PRO A 39 -11.41 -11.46 -6.99
C PRO A 39 -10.86 -12.80 -7.55
N ALA A 40 -9.68 -12.83 -8.16
CA ALA A 40 -9.08 -14.11 -8.56
C ALA A 40 -8.79 -14.99 -7.33
N THR A 41 -8.76 -16.31 -7.54
CA THR A 41 -8.45 -17.29 -6.51
C THR A 41 -6.99 -17.73 -6.59
N SER A 42 -6.47 -18.40 -5.57
CA SER A 42 -5.10 -18.94 -5.54
C SER A 42 -4.85 -20.08 -6.55
N ARG A 43 -5.88 -20.56 -7.22
CA ARG A 43 -5.75 -21.46 -8.38
C ARG A 43 -5.26 -20.74 -9.64
N ASP A 44 -5.54 -19.46 -9.73
CA ASP A 44 -4.87 -18.54 -10.63
C ASP A 44 -3.51 -18.24 -9.99
N THR A 45 -2.55 -17.76 -10.66
CA THR A 45 -1.14 -17.58 -10.26
C THR A 45 -0.91 -16.91 -8.89
N TYR A 46 -1.94 -16.25 -8.31
CA TYR A 46 -1.84 -15.45 -7.09
C TYR A 46 -2.74 -15.96 -5.96
N GLU A 47 -2.26 -15.87 -4.71
CA GLU A 47 -3.13 -15.89 -3.53
C GLU A 47 -3.93 -14.57 -3.49
N ALA A 48 -5.04 -14.54 -4.15
CA ALA A 48 -5.84 -13.34 -4.33
C ALA A 48 -7.07 -13.30 -3.41
N GLY A 49 -7.76 -12.14 -3.41
CA GLY A 49 -8.93 -11.91 -2.56
C GLY A 49 -10.12 -12.84 -2.82
N GLY A 50 -10.18 -13.50 -3.97
CA GLY A 50 -11.26 -14.44 -4.33
C GLY A 50 -11.36 -15.68 -3.47
N ASP A 51 -10.29 -16.08 -2.77
CA ASP A 51 -10.32 -17.16 -1.76
C ASP A 51 -10.95 -16.70 -0.44
N LEU A 52 -11.28 -15.42 -0.29
CA LEU A 52 -11.92 -14.82 0.87
C LEU A 52 -11.20 -15.20 2.19
N ALA A 53 -11.94 -15.74 3.16
CA ALA A 53 -11.38 -16.16 4.45
C ALA A 53 -10.39 -17.34 4.37
N ALA A 54 -10.38 -18.09 3.29
CA ALA A 54 -9.44 -19.20 3.09
C ALA A 54 -8.06 -18.75 2.58
N GLY A 55 -7.94 -17.51 2.11
CA GLY A 55 -6.70 -16.95 1.55
C GLY A 55 -6.05 -15.89 2.43
N ALA A 56 -5.31 -14.99 1.81
CA ALA A 56 -4.56 -13.93 2.47
C ALA A 56 -5.43 -12.97 3.31
N LEU A 57 -6.67 -12.70 2.88
CA LEU A 57 -7.60 -11.88 3.66
C LEU A 57 -8.03 -12.55 4.97
N GLY A 58 -8.12 -13.88 5.00
CA GLY A 58 -8.33 -14.62 6.26
C GLY A 58 -7.15 -14.50 7.21
N ARG A 59 -5.91 -14.57 6.69
CA ARG A 59 -4.68 -14.35 7.50
C ARG A 59 -4.63 -12.94 8.06
N LEU A 60 -5.05 -11.92 7.28
CA LEU A 60 -5.21 -10.56 7.77
C LEU A 60 -6.18 -10.50 8.96
N SER A 61 -7.35 -11.15 8.84
CA SER A 61 -8.33 -11.18 9.91
C SER A 61 -7.78 -11.86 11.18
N GLU A 62 -7.00 -12.94 11.05
CA GLU A 62 -6.34 -13.58 12.18
C GLU A 62 -5.27 -12.68 12.82
N LEU A 63 -4.51 -11.93 12.01
CA LEU A 63 -3.56 -10.94 12.52
C LEU A 63 -4.29 -9.83 13.29
N GLN A 64 -5.43 -9.35 12.79
CA GLN A 64 -6.27 -8.37 13.48
C GLN A 64 -6.90 -8.87 14.78
N LYS A 65 -7.18 -10.16 14.90
CA LYS A 65 -7.63 -10.76 16.19
C LYS A 65 -6.52 -10.70 17.25
N ARG A 66 -5.27 -10.96 16.86
CA ARG A 66 -4.11 -10.87 17.75
C ARG A 66 -3.73 -9.43 18.10
N HIS A 67 -3.99 -8.49 17.17
CA HIS A 67 -3.74 -7.06 17.33
C HIS A 67 -5.04 -6.27 17.18
N PRO A 68 -5.86 -6.12 18.24
CA PRO A 68 -7.19 -5.51 18.16
C PRO A 68 -7.21 -4.05 17.67
N TYR A 69 -6.08 -3.36 17.75
CA TYR A 69 -5.93 -1.98 17.26
C TYR A 69 -5.52 -1.91 15.80
N LEU A 70 -5.10 -3.01 15.18
CA LEU A 70 -4.63 -3.03 13.79
C LEU A 70 -5.77 -2.68 12.84
N LYS A 71 -5.57 -1.62 12.09
CA LYS A 71 -6.40 -1.19 10.95
C LYS A 71 -5.66 -1.48 9.66
N ALA A 72 -6.39 -1.81 8.60
CA ALA A 72 -5.81 -2.08 7.29
C ALA A 72 -6.47 -1.26 6.19
N THR A 73 -5.67 -0.77 5.26
CA THR A 73 -6.11 -0.14 4.02
C THR A 73 -5.91 -1.12 2.88
N LEU A 74 -7.00 -1.49 2.21
CA LEU A 74 -7.04 -2.49 1.14
C LEU A 74 -7.01 -1.77 -0.20
N CYS A 75 -5.92 -1.96 -0.97
CA CYS A 75 -5.77 -1.36 -2.29
C CYS A 75 -6.38 -2.30 -3.32
N VAL A 76 -7.59 -1.99 -3.78
CA VAL A 76 -8.40 -2.87 -4.62
C VAL A 76 -8.35 -2.44 -6.08
N THR A 77 -8.01 -3.38 -6.97
CA THR A 77 -8.04 -3.19 -8.42
C THR A 77 -9.41 -3.59 -8.98
N PRO A 78 -10.15 -2.65 -9.61
CA PRO A 78 -11.53 -2.88 -10.07
C PRO A 78 -11.71 -3.96 -11.13
N ASP A 79 -10.73 -4.11 -12.03
CA ASP A 79 -10.76 -5.08 -13.15
C ASP A 79 -9.36 -5.64 -13.39
N TRP A 80 -8.91 -6.51 -12.51
CA TRP A 80 -7.58 -7.10 -12.57
C TRP A 80 -7.33 -7.87 -13.86
N ARG A 81 -6.19 -7.63 -14.51
CA ARG A 81 -5.88 -8.25 -15.80
C ARG A 81 -4.54 -8.98 -15.87
N LEU A 82 -3.65 -8.76 -14.92
CA LEU A 82 -2.37 -9.48 -14.92
C LEU A 82 -2.57 -10.95 -14.55
N ASP A 83 -2.02 -11.84 -15.38
CA ASP A 83 -1.98 -13.29 -15.10
C ASP A 83 -0.72 -13.65 -14.31
N SER A 84 0.34 -12.86 -14.50
CA SER A 84 1.61 -12.97 -13.81
C SER A 84 2.30 -11.61 -13.74
N LEU A 85 2.91 -11.27 -12.59
CA LEU A 85 3.74 -10.08 -12.44
C LEU A 85 5.15 -10.27 -12.97
N VAL A 86 5.60 -11.52 -13.09
CA VAL A 86 6.92 -11.87 -13.59
C VAL A 86 6.77 -12.44 -14.99
N PRO A 87 7.48 -11.88 -15.98
CA PRO A 87 7.50 -12.45 -17.30
C PRO A 87 8.02 -13.89 -17.23
N ASP A 88 7.20 -14.85 -17.65
CA ASP A 88 7.66 -16.22 -17.86
C ASP A 88 8.49 -16.25 -19.16
N ALA A 89 9.70 -15.73 -19.06
CA ALA A 89 10.57 -15.52 -20.21
C ALA A 89 11.31 -16.79 -20.62
N GLY A 90 11.12 -17.93 -19.94
CA GLY A 90 11.84 -19.14 -20.24
C GLY A 90 13.35 -18.88 -20.46
N PHE A 91 13.94 -19.42 -21.58
CA PHE A 91 15.35 -19.19 -21.91
C PHE A 91 15.63 -17.71 -22.31
N MET A 92 14.64 -16.96 -22.78
CA MET A 92 14.78 -15.55 -23.21
C MET A 92 15.25 -14.62 -22.08
N ARG A 93 15.01 -14.98 -20.81
CA ARG A 93 15.54 -14.24 -19.65
C ARG A 93 17.07 -14.17 -19.60
N HIS A 94 17.75 -15.08 -20.27
CA HIS A 94 19.20 -15.15 -20.35
C HIS A 94 19.79 -14.30 -21.48
N ILE A 95 18.94 -13.72 -22.33
CA ILE A 95 19.35 -12.88 -23.44
C ILE A 95 19.23 -11.40 -22.99
N PRO A 96 20.35 -10.64 -22.84
CA PRO A 96 20.33 -9.32 -22.21
C PRO A 96 19.35 -8.32 -22.86
N TRP A 97 19.27 -8.28 -24.18
CA TRP A 97 18.37 -7.35 -24.90
C TRP A 97 16.92 -7.84 -24.98
N ALA A 98 16.68 -9.13 -24.84
CA ALA A 98 15.33 -9.71 -24.84
C ALA A 98 14.69 -9.64 -23.45
N ARG A 99 15.51 -9.62 -22.38
CA ARG A 99 15.07 -9.54 -20.98
C ARG A 99 14.16 -8.34 -20.68
N GLU A 100 14.37 -7.23 -21.37
CA GLU A 100 13.58 -6.02 -21.19
C GLU A 100 12.38 -5.92 -22.16
N ARG A 101 12.35 -6.72 -23.22
CA ARG A 101 11.37 -6.61 -24.31
C ARG A 101 10.40 -7.78 -24.42
N THR A 102 10.67 -8.89 -23.78
CA THR A 102 9.85 -10.10 -23.87
C THR A 102 9.08 -10.36 -22.57
N HIS A 103 8.12 -9.50 -22.28
CA HIS A 103 7.09 -9.80 -21.29
C HIS A 103 5.99 -10.63 -21.97
N TRP A 104 6.07 -11.93 -21.89
CA TRP A 104 5.01 -12.85 -22.30
C TRP A 104 3.90 -12.94 -21.25
N THR A 105 3.68 -11.87 -20.53
CA THR A 105 2.64 -11.81 -19.53
C THR A 105 1.29 -11.90 -20.24
N ARG A 106 0.54 -12.91 -19.92
CA ARG A 106 -0.83 -13.03 -20.42
C ARG A 106 -1.69 -12.01 -19.69
N LEU A 107 -2.28 -11.12 -20.45
CA LEU A 107 -3.33 -10.26 -19.94
C LEU A 107 -4.67 -10.99 -20.04
N ARG A 108 -5.39 -11.09 -18.94
CA ARG A 108 -6.79 -11.53 -18.97
C ARG A 108 -7.63 -10.53 -19.77
N PRO A 109 -8.69 -10.98 -20.45
CA PRO A 109 -9.63 -10.09 -21.08
C PRO A 109 -10.22 -9.09 -20.08
N ALA A 110 -10.42 -7.85 -20.50
CA ALA A 110 -11.11 -6.86 -19.69
C ALA A 110 -12.49 -7.37 -19.25
N GLY A 111 -12.83 -7.18 -17.99
CA GLY A 111 -14.07 -7.66 -17.40
C GLY A 111 -14.02 -9.09 -16.87
N HIS A 112 -12.90 -9.82 -16.99
CA HIS A 112 -12.79 -11.18 -16.44
C HIS A 112 -12.86 -11.17 -14.91
N PHE A 113 -12.02 -10.34 -14.27
CA PHE A 113 -12.00 -10.16 -12.82
C PHE A 113 -12.60 -8.81 -12.37
N ARG A 114 -13.56 -8.31 -13.14
CA ARG A 114 -14.27 -7.09 -12.77
C ARG A 114 -15.12 -7.31 -11.53
N ILE A 115 -14.86 -6.55 -10.46
CA ILE A 115 -15.40 -6.81 -9.12
C ILE A 115 -16.93 -6.79 -9.06
N ASP A 116 -17.62 -6.01 -9.88
CA ASP A 116 -19.09 -5.99 -9.95
C ASP A 116 -19.71 -7.30 -10.46
N ARG A 117 -18.89 -8.19 -11.01
CA ARG A 117 -19.26 -9.56 -11.40
C ARG A 117 -18.97 -10.60 -10.32
N HIS A 118 -18.41 -10.18 -9.20
CA HIS A 118 -18.01 -11.03 -8.07
C HIS A 118 -18.69 -10.58 -6.75
N PRO A 119 -20.02 -10.70 -6.63
CA PRO A 119 -20.79 -10.13 -5.51
C PRO A 119 -20.36 -10.71 -4.15
N ASN A 120 -19.95 -11.97 -4.07
CA ASN A 120 -19.48 -12.58 -2.83
C ASN A 120 -18.16 -11.95 -2.36
N PHE A 121 -17.25 -11.64 -3.29
CA PHE A 121 -16.02 -10.92 -2.99
C PHE A 121 -16.30 -9.51 -2.46
N VAL A 122 -17.18 -8.76 -3.11
CA VAL A 122 -17.56 -7.42 -2.68
C VAL A 122 -18.25 -7.44 -1.31
N ALA A 123 -19.18 -8.37 -1.10
CA ALA A 123 -19.85 -8.54 0.18
C ALA A 123 -18.85 -8.88 1.29
N TYR A 124 -17.87 -9.73 1.02
CA TYR A 124 -16.81 -10.08 1.97
C TYR A 124 -15.98 -8.85 2.33
N LEU A 125 -15.48 -8.08 1.34
CA LEU A 125 -14.70 -6.87 1.60
C LEU A 125 -15.50 -5.82 2.39
N ASN A 126 -16.78 -5.63 2.05
CA ASN A 126 -17.65 -4.69 2.76
C ASN A 126 -17.91 -5.07 4.23
N ASN A 127 -17.72 -6.34 4.59
CA ASN A 127 -17.92 -6.85 5.95
C ASN A 127 -16.63 -7.01 6.75
N LEU A 128 -15.46 -6.77 6.15
CA LEU A 128 -14.22 -6.79 6.90
C LEU A 128 -14.18 -5.64 7.92
N GLU A 129 -14.00 -6.01 9.18
CA GLU A 129 -13.87 -5.05 10.26
C GLU A 129 -12.50 -4.36 10.21
N ARG A 130 -12.44 -3.10 10.64
CA ARG A 130 -11.19 -2.31 10.72
C ARG A 130 -10.41 -2.27 9.40
N CYS A 131 -11.12 -2.44 8.28
CA CYS A 131 -10.58 -2.30 6.94
C CYS A 131 -11.27 -1.17 6.19
N GLU A 132 -10.48 -0.38 5.47
CA GLU A 132 -10.98 0.54 4.46
C GLU A 132 -10.52 0.09 3.08
N VAL A 133 -11.25 0.44 2.04
CA VAL A 133 -10.89 0.16 0.65
C VAL A 133 -10.53 1.46 -0.04
N LEU A 134 -9.46 1.46 -0.83
CA LEU A 134 -9.11 2.51 -1.77
C LEU A 134 -8.90 1.95 -3.17
N LEU A 135 -8.88 2.84 -4.15
CA LEU A 135 -8.72 2.49 -5.56
C LEU A 135 -7.23 2.22 -5.89
N HIS A 136 -6.96 1.07 -6.55
CA HIS A 136 -5.63 0.66 -6.99
C HIS A 136 -5.56 0.53 -8.52
N GLY A 137 -5.59 1.66 -9.21
CA GLY A 137 -5.69 1.70 -10.68
C GLY A 137 -7.04 1.20 -11.21
N LEU A 138 -7.05 0.75 -12.45
CA LEU A 138 -8.19 0.11 -13.11
C LEU A 138 -7.89 -1.36 -13.42
N PHE A 139 -6.76 -1.62 -14.09
CA PHE A 139 -6.37 -2.93 -14.61
C PHE A 139 -5.11 -3.51 -13.96
N HIS A 140 -4.34 -2.68 -13.26
CA HIS A 140 -2.96 -2.97 -12.88
C HIS A 140 -2.07 -3.39 -14.06
N ALA A 141 -2.39 -2.89 -15.26
CA ALA A 141 -1.71 -3.28 -16.49
C ALA A 141 -1.72 -2.15 -17.52
N HIS A 142 -0.68 -2.11 -18.34
CA HIS A 142 -0.52 -1.19 -19.46
C HIS A 142 -0.01 -1.94 -20.69
N PRO A 143 -0.49 -1.63 -21.91
CA PRO A 143 -0.02 -2.32 -23.13
C PRO A 143 1.42 -1.96 -23.54
N GLY A 144 2.07 -1.06 -22.85
CA GLY A 144 3.42 -0.59 -23.14
C GLY A 144 4.54 -1.47 -22.56
N PRO A 145 5.80 -0.97 -22.59
CA PRO A 145 6.99 -1.75 -22.25
C PRO A 145 7.09 -2.13 -20.77
N ARG A 146 6.41 -1.42 -19.88
CA ARG A 146 6.36 -1.72 -18.43
C ARG A 146 4.95 -2.20 -18.08
N LEU A 147 4.65 -3.45 -18.41
CA LEU A 147 3.31 -4.00 -18.38
C LEU A 147 2.54 -3.80 -17.05
N ALA A 148 3.19 -3.97 -15.91
CA ALA A 148 2.57 -3.81 -14.59
C ALA A 148 2.43 -2.34 -14.12
N VAL A 149 2.96 -1.38 -14.88
CA VAL A 149 2.91 0.05 -14.57
C VAL A 149 1.77 0.67 -15.37
N GLU A 150 0.62 0.86 -14.74
CA GLU A 150 -0.60 1.27 -15.45
C GLU A 150 -0.54 2.72 -15.94
N PHE A 151 0.05 3.62 -15.18
CA PHE A 151 0.18 5.03 -15.55
C PHE A 151 1.62 5.32 -15.97
N GLN A 152 1.87 5.64 -17.24
CA GLN A 152 3.21 5.90 -17.79
C GLN A 152 3.29 7.27 -18.46
N ASP A 153 2.71 7.40 -19.62
CA ASP A 153 2.80 8.58 -20.48
C ASP A 153 1.41 9.18 -20.80
N GLU A 154 0.38 8.77 -20.08
CA GLU A 154 -0.99 9.25 -20.26
C GLU A 154 -1.10 10.74 -19.94
N SER A 155 -1.90 11.44 -20.74
CA SER A 155 -2.36 12.80 -20.45
C SER A 155 -3.25 12.85 -19.20
N GLU A 156 -3.50 14.05 -18.68
CA GLU A 156 -4.42 14.24 -17.55
C GLU A 156 -5.82 13.73 -17.88
N GLU A 157 -6.33 13.95 -19.10
CA GLU A 157 -7.62 13.51 -19.58
C GLU A 157 -7.72 11.98 -19.64
N GLU A 158 -6.70 11.30 -20.12
CA GLU A 158 -6.63 9.84 -20.15
C GLU A 158 -6.58 9.27 -18.74
N CYS A 159 -5.78 9.84 -17.85
CA CYS A 159 -5.77 9.48 -16.44
C CYS A 159 -7.16 9.65 -15.80
N VAL A 160 -7.85 10.78 -16.09
CA VAL A 160 -9.22 11.01 -15.62
C VAL A 160 -10.17 9.92 -16.13
N ALA A 161 -10.06 9.53 -17.40
CA ALA A 161 -10.91 8.50 -17.98
C ALA A 161 -10.68 7.13 -17.33
N ILE A 162 -9.42 6.74 -17.14
CA ILE A 162 -9.04 5.47 -16.49
C ILE A 162 -9.56 5.42 -15.05
N VAL A 163 -9.26 6.45 -14.25
CA VAL A 163 -9.66 6.50 -12.84
C VAL A 163 -11.19 6.56 -12.71
N ARG A 164 -11.88 7.34 -13.54
CA ARG A 164 -13.35 7.41 -13.56
C ARG A 164 -13.95 6.04 -13.86
N ARG A 165 -13.39 5.29 -14.81
CA ARG A 165 -13.85 3.94 -15.11
C ARG A 165 -13.70 3.01 -13.90
N GLY A 166 -12.62 3.12 -13.14
CA GLY A 166 -12.46 2.39 -11.87
C GLY A 166 -13.53 2.74 -10.85
N LEU A 167 -13.85 4.03 -10.69
CA LEU A 167 -14.92 4.50 -9.80
C LEU A 167 -16.30 4.01 -10.25
N GLU A 168 -16.61 4.02 -11.53
CA GLU A 168 -17.87 3.47 -12.08
C GLU A 168 -18.05 1.99 -11.74
N ILE A 169 -16.97 1.20 -11.79
CA ILE A 169 -17.00 -0.21 -11.40
C ILE A 169 -17.22 -0.35 -9.89
N PHE A 170 -16.57 0.46 -9.07
CA PHE A 170 -16.77 0.48 -7.62
C PHE A 170 -18.22 0.83 -7.26
N ASP A 171 -18.79 1.85 -7.90
CA ASP A 171 -20.18 2.26 -7.71
C ASP A 171 -21.17 1.16 -8.15
N ALA A 172 -20.94 0.53 -9.31
CA ALA A 172 -21.75 -0.58 -9.80
C ALA A 172 -21.69 -1.80 -8.88
N ALA A 173 -20.52 -2.09 -8.32
CA ALA A 173 -20.30 -3.15 -7.34
C ALA A 173 -20.88 -2.80 -5.96
N LYS A 174 -21.19 -1.55 -5.68
CA LYS A 174 -21.60 -1.05 -4.35
C LYS A 174 -20.53 -1.33 -3.27
N ILE A 175 -19.27 -1.26 -3.64
CA ILE A 175 -18.18 -1.38 -2.68
C ILE A 175 -18.04 -0.09 -1.88
N ARG A 176 -17.90 -0.22 -0.56
CA ARG A 176 -17.62 0.94 0.30
C ARG A 176 -16.13 1.27 0.21
N PHE A 177 -15.80 2.49 -0.22
CA PHE A 177 -14.41 2.90 -0.38
C PHE A 177 -14.18 4.35 0.07
N VAL A 178 -12.91 4.69 0.33
CA VAL A 178 -12.47 6.04 0.64
C VAL A 178 -11.83 6.68 -0.60
N ARG A 179 -11.83 8.02 -0.68
CA ARG A 179 -11.23 8.80 -1.78
C ARG A 179 -9.69 8.85 -1.64
N GLY A 180 -9.07 7.70 -1.52
CA GLY A 180 -7.64 7.48 -1.56
C GLY A 180 -7.22 6.72 -2.80
N PHE A 181 -5.95 6.85 -3.18
CA PHE A 181 -5.39 6.19 -4.35
C PHE A 181 -4.00 5.61 -4.05
N ALA A 182 -3.78 4.38 -4.48
CA ALA A 182 -2.46 3.77 -4.57
C ALA A 182 -2.21 3.42 -6.04
N PRO A 183 -1.25 4.03 -6.74
CA PRO A 183 -1.03 3.71 -8.15
C PRO A 183 -0.33 2.36 -8.29
N PRO A 184 -0.75 1.53 -9.26
CA PRO A 184 -0.02 0.31 -9.62
C PRO A 184 1.46 0.58 -9.86
N ALA A 185 2.31 -0.32 -9.32
CA ALA A 185 3.76 -0.20 -9.35
C ALA A 185 4.30 1.14 -8.81
N TRP A 186 3.56 1.85 -7.94
CA TRP A 186 3.92 3.12 -7.30
C TRP A 186 4.09 4.32 -8.25
N ASN A 187 3.87 4.15 -9.55
CA ASN A 187 4.11 5.20 -10.53
C ASN A 187 2.96 6.23 -10.56
N ALA A 188 3.26 7.46 -10.15
CA ALA A 188 2.31 8.58 -10.16
C ALA A 188 2.89 9.76 -10.94
N PRO A 189 2.75 9.77 -12.28
CA PRO A 189 3.16 10.93 -13.09
C PRO A 189 2.33 12.18 -12.72
N PRO A 190 2.82 13.39 -12.99
CA PRO A 190 2.11 14.64 -12.69
C PRO A 190 0.68 14.69 -13.25
N ALA A 191 0.46 14.11 -14.42
CA ALA A 191 -0.87 14.00 -15.05
C ALA A 191 -1.85 13.20 -14.17
N LEU A 192 -1.42 12.07 -13.61
CA LEU A 192 -2.25 11.29 -12.67
C LEU A 192 -2.54 12.09 -11.39
N ILE A 193 -1.55 12.76 -10.80
CA ILE A 193 -1.75 13.57 -9.59
C ILE A 193 -2.80 14.68 -9.85
N ALA A 194 -2.74 15.33 -11.00
CA ALA A 194 -3.72 16.34 -11.40
C ALA A 194 -5.12 15.73 -11.60
N ALA A 195 -5.22 14.60 -12.29
CA ALA A 195 -6.46 13.87 -12.53
C ALA A 195 -7.13 13.43 -11.21
N LEU A 196 -6.37 12.90 -10.25
CA LEU A 196 -6.88 12.52 -8.93
C LEU A 196 -7.48 13.72 -8.20
N GLY A 197 -6.79 14.86 -8.23
CA GLY A 197 -7.32 16.09 -7.64
C GLY A 197 -8.62 16.56 -8.27
N ARG A 198 -8.73 16.54 -9.60
CA ARG A 198 -9.98 16.85 -10.34
C ARG A 198 -11.14 15.91 -10.00
N LEU A 199 -10.84 14.65 -9.69
CA LEU A 199 -11.82 13.64 -9.32
C LEU A 199 -12.16 13.63 -7.83
N GLY A 200 -11.61 14.58 -7.05
CA GLY A 200 -11.92 14.75 -5.63
C GLY A 200 -11.29 13.72 -4.71
N PHE A 201 -10.20 13.08 -5.14
CA PHE A 201 -9.39 12.27 -4.24
C PHE A 201 -8.77 13.15 -3.15
N LYS A 202 -8.55 12.57 -1.98
CA LYS A 202 -8.06 13.26 -0.78
C LYS A 202 -6.60 12.95 -0.50
N PHE A 203 -6.18 11.72 -0.76
CA PHE A 203 -4.82 11.30 -0.49
C PHE A 203 -4.30 10.31 -1.53
N LEU A 204 -2.98 10.21 -1.56
CA LEU A 204 -2.21 9.38 -2.46
C LEU A 204 -1.07 8.70 -1.70
N THR A 205 -0.88 7.40 -1.92
CA THR A 205 0.31 6.67 -1.49
C THR A 205 1.06 6.15 -2.72
N SER A 206 2.10 6.88 -3.17
CA SER A 206 2.81 6.59 -4.42
C SER A 206 4.32 6.52 -4.28
N SER A 207 4.83 6.47 -3.06
CA SER A 207 6.26 6.33 -2.80
C SER A 207 6.52 5.11 -1.94
N ARG A 208 7.44 4.25 -2.39
CA ARG A 208 7.96 3.14 -1.60
C ARG A 208 9.46 3.31 -1.38
N ASP A 209 9.84 3.65 -0.16
CA ASP A 209 11.24 3.83 0.17
C ASP A 209 11.59 3.17 1.50
N ILE A 210 12.27 2.04 1.41
CA ILE A 210 12.66 1.20 2.54
C ILE A 210 14.16 1.22 2.83
N ARG A 211 14.93 2.02 2.09
CA ARG A 211 16.40 2.05 2.20
C ARG A 211 16.97 3.39 2.61
N THR A 212 16.33 4.50 2.25
CA THR A 212 16.78 5.83 2.67
C THR A 212 16.81 5.90 4.19
N SER A 213 17.90 6.43 4.74
CA SER A 213 18.11 6.56 6.18
C SER A 213 17.02 7.42 6.82
N ILE A 214 16.54 7.00 7.99
CA ILE A 214 15.47 7.69 8.71
C ILE A 214 16.02 8.96 9.36
N ALA A 215 15.41 10.09 9.01
CA ALA A 215 15.63 11.40 9.62
C ALA A 215 14.38 12.27 9.43
N THR A 216 14.21 13.31 10.24
CA THR A 216 13.07 14.24 10.18
C THR A 216 12.92 14.94 8.82
N ARG A 217 14.02 15.19 8.11
CA ARG A 217 14.04 15.82 6.79
C ARG A 217 14.33 14.83 5.66
N ALA A 218 14.25 13.52 5.94
CA ALA A 218 14.49 12.51 4.91
C ALA A 218 13.44 12.60 3.81
N ARG A 219 13.91 12.56 2.56
CA ARG A 219 13.09 12.57 1.35
C ARG A 219 13.19 11.23 0.65
N THR A 220 12.12 10.82 0.00
CA THR A 220 12.06 9.57 -0.75
C THR A 220 12.96 9.62 -1.98
N ALA A 221 13.67 8.52 -2.24
CA ALA A 221 14.65 8.41 -3.32
C ALA A 221 14.57 7.08 -4.10
N MET A 222 13.62 6.19 -3.74
CA MET A 222 13.50 4.87 -4.37
C MET A 222 12.38 4.81 -5.42
N SER A 223 11.42 3.93 -5.21
CA SER A 223 10.33 3.66 -6.15
C SER A 223 9.17 4.64 -5.96
N GLY A 224 8.57 5.07 -7.06
CA GLY A 224 7.45 5.98 -7.08
C GLY A 224 7.85 7.44 -6.94
N LEU A 225 7.01 8.25 -6.32
CA LEU A 225 7.22 9.68 -6.19
C LEU A 225 8.44 9.96 -5.30
N GLN A 226 9.42 10.68 -5.85
CA GLN A 226 10.66 11.04 -5.18
C GLN A 226 10.62 12.48 -4.64
N GLY A 227 11.46 12.75 -3.65
CA GLY A 227 11.60 14.09 -3.07
C GLY A 227 10.45 14.51 -2.16
N VAL A 228 9.53 13.61 -1.82
CA VAL A 228 8.48 13.83 -0.80
C VAL A 228 8.95 13.35 0.57
N SER A 229 8.27 13.76 1.63
CA SER A 229 8.63 13.34 2.99
C SER A 229 8.61 11.83 3.13
N LEU A 230 9.68 11.27 3.72
CA LEU A 230 9.77 9.83 3.95
C LEU A 230 8.89 9.35 5.11
N ILE A 231 8.74 10.18 6.17
CA ILE A 231 8.11 9.74 7.42
C ILE A 231 6.89 10.58 7.85
N TYR A 232 6.68 11.76 7.24
CA TYR A 232 5.53 12.60 7.59
C TYR A 232 4.53 12.67 6.44
N PRO A 233 3.23 12.82 6.72
CA PRO A 233 2.27 13.17 5.68
C PRO A 233 2.63 14.55 5.11
N GLU A 234 2.51 14.71 3.80
CA GLU A 234 2.86 15.95 3.08
C GLU A 234 1.77 16.31 2.07
N VAL A 235 1.43 17.58 1.97
CA VAL A 235 0.47 18.06 0.97
C VAL A 235 1.18 18.28 -0.35
N ILE A 236 0.67 17.67 -1.43
CA ILE A 236 1.26 17.73 -2.77
C ILE A 236 0.26 18.22 -3.83
N GLY A 237 0.81 18.76 -4.92
CA GLY A 237 0.03 19.18 -6.09
C GLY A 237 -0.91 20.35 -5.85
N LYS A 238 -1.44 20.92 -6.95
CA LYS A 238 -2.34 22.10 -6.93
C LYS A 238 -3.67 21.83 -6.20
N HIS A 239 -4.10 20.57 -6.16
CA HIS A 239 -5.35 20.15 -5.53
C HIS A 239 -5.17 19.70 -4.08
N ARG A 240 -3.97 19.90 -3.50
CA ARG A 240 -3.67 19.65 -2.10
C ARG A 240 -3.94 18.21 -1.65
N LEU A 241 -3.55 17.22 -2.45
CA LEU A 241 -3.61 15.82 -2.05
C LEU A 241 -2.63 15.57 -0.89
N VAL A 242 -3.07 14.83 0.12
CA VAL A 242 -2.17 14.37 1.18
C VAL A 242 -1.40 13.15 0.68
N HIS A 243 -0.07 13.22 0.68
CA HIS A 243 0.79 12.10 0.33
C HIS A 243 1.31 11.41 1.59
N LEU A 244 1.28 10.07 1.57
CA LEU A 244 1.85 9.21 2.61
C LEU A 244 2.82 8.21 1.94
N SER A 245 4.09 8.24 2.38
CA SER A 245 5.10 7.30 1.87
C SER A 245 4.97 5.94 2.53
N CYS A 246 5.09 4.86 1.75
CA CYS A 246 5.34 3.54 2.29
C CYS A 246 6.84 3.43 2.62
N ASN A 247 7.16 3.21 3.88
CA ASN A 247 8.54 3.28 4.39
C ASN A 247 8.99 2.01 5.11
N PHE A 248 8.14 0.97 5.12
CA PHE A 248 8.42 -0.31 5.77
C PHE A 248 7.77 -1.50 5.04
N GLN A 249 8.52 -2.59 4.90
CA GLN A 249 8.03 -3.87 4.35
C GLN A 249 8.83 -5.05 4.92
N ALA A 250 8.56 -6.27 4.47
CA ALA A 250 9.14 -7.52 4.97
C ALA A 250 10.68 -7.54 5.08
N THR A 251 11.39 -6.81 4.23
CA THR A 251 12.87 -6.74 4.25
C THR A 251 13.42 -5.61 5.10
N SER A 252 12.56 -4.81 5.73
CA SER A 252 12.99 -3.70 6.59
C SER A 252 13.34 -4.22 7.98
N PRO A 253 14.44 -3.77 8.60
CA PRO A 253 14.79 -4.15 9.96
C PRO A 253 13.84 -3.49 10.97
N VAL A 254 13.59 -4.15 12.11
CA VAL A 254 12.72 -3.64 13.18
C VAL A 254 13.17 -2.27 13.67
N ASP A 255 14.47 -2.02 13.76
CA ASP A 255 15.02 -0.73 14.17
C ASP A 255 14.56 0.43 13.29
N ARG A 256 14.34 0.19 12.00
CA ARG A 256 13.77 1.20 11.09
C ARG A 256 12.38 1.65 11.56
N ALA A 257 11.51 0.70 11.94
CA ALA A 257 10.19 1.02 12.47
C ALA A 257 10.28 1.86 13.75
N ILE A 258 11.15 1.45 14.66
CA ILE A 258 11.36 2.16 15.93
C ILE A 258 11.89 3.58 15.70
N GLN A 259 12.82 3.78 14.76
CA GLN A 259 13.35 5.11 14.41
C GLN A 259 12.25 6.02 13.85
N ILE A 260 11.40 5.54 12.92
CA ILE A 260 10.28 6.30 12.36
C ILE A 260 9.34 6.76 13.48
N LEU A 261 8.95 5.83 14.36
CA LEU A 261 8.01 6.11 15.44
C LEU A 261 8.60 7.05 16.51
N ARG A 262 9.90 6.93 16.83
CA ARG A 262 10.59 7.86 17.75
C ARG A 262 10.66 9.29 17.23
N LEU A 263 10.72 9.46 15.92
CA LEU A 263 10.70 10.79 15.28
C LEU A 263 9.28 11.35 15.11
N GLY A 264 8.25 10.68 15.62
CA GLY A 264 6.86 11.13 15.49
C GLY A 264 6.30 10.98 14.08
N GLY A 265 6.84 10.07 13.30
CA GLY A 265 6.42 9.82 11.91
C GLY A 265 5.23 8.87 11.78
N VAL A 266 4.81 8.66 10.54
CA VAL A 266 3.91 7.58 10.14
C VAL A 266 4.75 6.37 9.75
N LEU A 267 4.68 5.30 10.51
CA LEU A 267 5.16 4.00 10.07
C LEU A 267 4.13 3.37 9.13
N HIS A 268 4.36 3.41 7.84
CA HIS A 268 3.50 2.80 6.85
C HIS A 268 4.08 1.45 6.42
N VAL A 269 3.50 0.39 6.98
CA VAL A 269 3.85 -1.01 6.70
C VAL A 269 3.05 -1.51 5.52
N LYS A 270 3.71 -2.18 4.57
CA LYS A 270 3.10 -2.71 3.37
C LYS A 270 3.10 -4.23 3.34
N ALA A 271 2.03 -4.78 2.75
CA ALA A 271 1.91 -6.16 2.31
C ALA A 271 1.30 -6.24 0.90
N HIS A 272 1.40 -7.40 0.27
CA HIS A 272 0.68 -7.76 -0.95
C HIS A 272 -0.27 -8.92 -0.68
N ILE A 273 -1.29 -9.05 -1.53
CA ILE A 273 -2.26 -10.14 -1.44
C ILE A 273 -1.68 -11.46 -1.95
N PHE A 274 -0.76 -11.43 -2.90
CA PHE A 274 -0.16 -12.63 -3.48
C PHE A 274 1.16 -12.99 -2.80
N LYS A 275 1.55 -14.27 -2.91
CA LYS A 275 2.72 -14.84 -2.29
C LYS A 275 3.82 -15.18 -3.28
N SER A 276 3.47 -15.83 -4.39
CA SER A 276 4.43 -16.30 -5.37
C SER A 276 3.83 -16.35 -6.76
N ASP A 277 4.67 -16.18 -7.78
CA ASP A 277 4.34 -16.28 -9.17
C ASP A 277 5.46 -17.04 -9.90
N GLY A 278 5.21 -18.31 -10.26
CA GLY A 278 6.21 -19.19 -10.85
C GLY A 278 7.46 -19.32 -9.96
N ASN A 279 8.59 -18.85 -10.46
CA ASN A 279 9.87 -18.84 -9.75
C ASN A 279 10.12 -17.55 -8.90
N HIS A 280 9.16 -16.65 -8.86
CA HIS A 280 9.26 -15.41 -8.10
C HIS A 280 8.51 -15.52 -6.78
N VAL A 281 9.20 -15.24 -5.68
CA VAL A 281 8.61 -15.20 -4.34
C VAL A 281 8.49 -13.74 -3.91
N VAL A 282 7.28 -13.31 -3.58
CA VAL A 282 7.02 -11.99 -3.03
C VAL A 282 7.15 -12.04 -1.52
N LEU A 283 8.22 -11.44 -1.00
CA LEU A 283 8.57 -11.52 0.42
C LEU A 283 7.54 -10.86 1.35
N ASP A 284 6.78 -9.89 0.85
CA ASP A 284 5.72 -9.18 1.57
C ASP A 284 4.30 -9.63 1.19
N GLY A 285 4.16 -10.77 0.53
CA GLY A 285 2.88 -11.47 0.40
C GLY A 285 2.40 -11.99 1.74
N LEU A 286 1.10 -11.83 2.04
CA LEU A 286 0.50 -12.24 3.33
C LEU A 286 0.43 -13.77 3.45
N ASP A 287 1.58 -14.40 3.58
CA ASP A 287 1.73 -15.81 3.94
C ASP A 287 1.95 -15.97 5.46
N GLU A 288 2.12 -17.21 5.87
CA GLU A 288 2.37 -17.53 7.29
C GLU A 288 3.66 -16.88 7.80
N LEU A 289 4.72 -16.89 7.00
CA LEU A 289 6.02 -16.35 7.39
C LEU A 289 5.95 -14.84 7.62
N TYR A 290 5.36 -14.10 6.68
CA TYR A 290 5.24 -12.65 6.83
C TYR A 290 4.24 -12.28 7.93
N CYS A 291 3.12 -13.00 8.07
CA CYS A 291 2.18 -12.78 9.18
C CYS A 291 2.83 -12.99 10.55
N ASN A 292 3.69 -14.00 10.70
CA ASN A 292 4.43 -14.23 11.94
C ASN A 292 5.46 -13.11 12.19
N TYR A 293 6.14 -12.62 11.16
CA TYR A 293 7.01 -11.46 11.29
C TYR A 293 6.25 -10.19 11.70
N LEU A 294 5.09 -9.94 11.09
CA LEU A 294 4.23 -8.80 11.45
C LEU A 294 3.72 -8.90 12.88
N ASP A 295 3.36 -10.09 13.33
CA ASP A 295 2.93 -10.34 14.72
C ASP A 295 4.02 -9.98 15.72
N LEU A 296 5.26 -10.41 15.48
CA LEU A 296 6.42 -10.05 16.30
C LEU A 296 6.71 -8.54 16.25
N LEU A 297 6.67 -7.94 15.06
CA LEU A 297 6.89 -6.50 14.87
C LEU A 297 5.85 -5.68 15.64
N PHE A 298 4.55 -5.98 15.47
CA PHE A 298 3.47 -5.22 16.10
C PHE A 298 3.48 -5.41 17.63
N THR A 299 3.75 -6.62 18.10
CA THR A 299 3.95 -6.88 19.54
C THR A 299 5.10 -6.06 20.11
N HIS A 300 6.23 -6.01 19.39
CA HIS A 300 7.39 -5.25 19.82
C HIS A 300 7.11 -3.75 19.86
N ILE A 301 6.46 -3.21 18.83
CA ILE A 301 6.05 -1.80 18.74
C ILE A 301 5.08 -1.46 19.88
N ASP A 302 4.07 -2.29 20.11
CA ASP A 302 3.06 -2.04 21.14
C ASP A 302 3.69 -2.01 22.56
N ARG A 303 4.63 -2.90 22.84
CA ARG A 303 5.39 -2.89 24.11
C ARG A 303 6.19 -1.60 24.34
N HIS A 304 6.71 -0.99 23.26
CA HIS A 304 7.53 0.22 23.36
C HIS A 304 6.72 1.51 23.45
N PHE A 305 5.64 1.59 22.70
CA PHE A 305 4.87 2.83 22.53
C PHE A 305 3.51 2.78 23.21
N GLY A 306 2.85 1.62 23.27
CA GLY A 306 1.56 1.40 23.91
C GLY A 306 0.50 2.39 23.45
N SER A 307 -0.23 2.97 24.39
CA SER A 307 -1.31 3.92 24.13
C SER A 307 -0.88 5.24 23.46
N ARG A 308 0.43 5.53 23.40
CA ARG A 308 0.96 6.71 22.69
C ARG A 308 0.94 6.53 21.16
N LEU A 309 0.75 5.32 20.67
CA LEU A 309 0.69 5.04 19.25
C LEU A 309 -0.73 5.21 18.71
N TRP A 310 -0.85 5.81 17.54
CA TRP A 310 -2.10 5.92 16.82
C TRP A 310 -2.13 4.87 15.68
N TRP A 311 -2.86 3.79 15.89
CA TRP A 311 -3.19 2.82 14.84
C TRP A 311 -4.28 3.41 13.95
N ALA A 312 -3.94 3.77 12.71
CA ALA A 312 -4.79 4.55 11.85
C ALA A 312 -4.95 3.93 10.46
N HIS A 313 -6.10 4.17 9.85
CA HIS A 313 -6.21 4.08 8.40
C HIS A 313 -5.45 5.22 7.72
N LEU A 314 -5.07 5.05 6.46
CA LEU A 314 -4.45 6.12 5.68
C LEU A 314 -5.40 7.32 5.53
N SER A 315 -6.72 7.07 5.37
CA SER A 315 -7.73 8.11 5.28
C SER A 315 -7.86 8.95 6.55
N GLU A 316 -7.70 8.35 7.74
CA GLU A 316 -7.75 9.06 9.01
C GLU A 316 -6.57 10.04 9.15
N VAL A 317 -5.37 9.62 8.74
CA VAL A 317 -4.18 10.50 8.75
C VAL A 317 -4.38 11.65 7.74
N ALA A 318 -4.89 11.35 6.55
CA ALA A 318 -5.18 12.36 5.54
C ALA A 318 -6.21 13.39 6.03
N ALA A 319 -7.30 12.93 6.62
CA ALA A 319 -8.35 13.83 7.17
C ALA A 319 -7.81 14.77 8.27
N ARG A 320 -6.88 14.29 9.09
CA ARG A 320 -6.21 15.15 10.10
C ARG A 320 -5.37 16.23 9.45
N MET A 321 -4.67 15.93 8.36
CA MET A 321 -3.88 16.91 7.60
C MET A 321 -4.77 17.98 6.95
N GLU A 322 -5.93 17.60 6.39
CA GLU A 322 -6.88 18.55 5.78
C GLU A 322 -7.42 19.55 6.81
N ASN A 323 -7.72 19.10 8.03
CA ASN A 323 -8.31 19.93 9.09
C ASN A 323 -7.30 20.90 9.75
N THR A 324 -6.02 20.75 9.50
CA THR A 324 -4.95 21.55 10.13
C THR A 324 -4.21 22.44 9.13
N ALA A 325 -4.52 22.37 7.84
CA ALA A 325 -3.96 23.14 6.73
C ALA A 325 -4.94 24.22 6.24
#